data_4dd0e5fee3c29290943d8a932519132f
#
_entry.id   4dd0e5fee3c29290943d8a932519132f
#
_cell.length_a   1.000
_cell.length_b   1.000
_cell.length_c   1.000
_cell.angle_alpha   90.00
_cell.angle_beta   90.00
_cell.angle_gamma   90.00
#
_symmetry.space_group_name_H-M   'P 1'
#
loop_
_entity.id
_entity.type
_entity.pdbx_description
1 polymer ?
#
loop_
_entity_poly.entity_id
_entity_poly.type
_entity_poly.pdbx_seq_one_letter_code
_entity_poly.pdbx_strand_id
1 'polypeptide(L)'
;MKTRTIIKTLVVTLLAVALPETLRGEAGHYKFTHLTTMNSGLSYDGVNRIMQDSRGFIWIGTYRGLNRYDGRRFDVFTATDLGLTTDYINCFAEDRDGNIWVGTDNGVSCYNYVLDRFEPLTRASDSGETIRNKVTFITSDGDRQIWMLVNDQGVFSYDTKYSHLHHISYDSLGVSGFRKMLVSSHSGVWLSRYHSSLYHSPSGLRDSGVIDPFPDGGWFDGDEIEGIYEGADGQVYVASTLRGISEIDPVSGSIRGLFRLPEGTVLLDSFFERQRWLWLTTTDGVWRYDLMGTGVRRIERDAADRFSLSGNYVTCAFVDDGGGVWLGTKDCGVNWSGLAQTNFRKHYTASGASLEGCIVSGFAEETRPSPP
;
A
#
# COMPACT_ATOMS: atom_id res chain seq x y z
N MET A 1 -20.81 24.13 72.01
CA MET A 1 -20.27 22.90 71.43
C MET A 1 -20.05 23.13 69.95
N LYS A 2 -18.79 23.27 69.52
CA LYS A 2 -18.42 23.56 68.14
C LYS A 2 -17.98 22.25 67.47
N THR A 3 -18.73 21.75 66.53
CA THR A 3 -18.40 20.56 65.68
C THR A 3 -17.50 20.99 64.54
N ARG A 4 -16.26 20.52 64.52
CA ARG A 4 -15.31 20.74 63.48
C ARG A 4 -15.52 19.69 62.36
N THR A 5 -15.93 20.13 61.22
CA THR A 5 -15.96 19.32 60.00
C THR A 5 -14.54 19.25 59.41
N ILE A 6 -13.98 18.05 59.35
CA ILE A 6 -12.69 17.78 58.74
C ILE A 6 -12.94 17.47 57.26
N ILE A 7 -12.56 18.37 56.36
CA ILE A 7 -12.52 18.13 54.91
C ILE A 7 -11.24 17.35 54.63
N LYS A 8 -11.38 16.08 54.24
CA LYS A 8 -10.28 15.28 53.73
C LYS A 8 -10.11 15.61 52.22
N THR A 9 -9.11 16.41 51.91
CA THR A 9 -8.67 16.66 50.55
C THR A 9 -7.96 15.40 50.05
N LEU A 10 -8.58 14.71 49.13
CA LEU A 10 -7.98 13.57 48.41
C LEU A 10 -7.04 14.12 47.36
N VAL A 11 -5.74 14.08 47.61
CA VAL A 11 -4.71 14.37 46.62
C VAL A 11 -4.57 13.12 45.73
N VAL A 12 -5.15 13.15 44.51
CA VAL A 12 -4.91 12.16 43.50
C VAL A 12 -3.57 12.52 42.82
N THR A 13 -2.52 11.86 43.25
CA THR A 13 -1.23 11.93 42.57
C THR A 13 -1.33 11.13 41.28
N LEU A 14 -1.47 11.82 40.13
CA LEU A 14 -1.31 11.24 38.83
C LEU A 14 0.16 10.80 38.71
N LEU A 15 0.44 9.51 38.91
CA LEU A 15 1.69 8.91 38.46
C LEU A 15 1.65 8.90 36.92
N ALA A 16 2.25 9.91 36.30
CA ALA A 16 2.66 9.83 34.91
C ALA A 16 3.74 8.75 34.83
N VAL A 17 3.35 7.53 34.46
CA VAL A 17 4.30 6.50 34.08
C VAL A 17 5.01 7.04 32.83
N ALA A 18 6.18 7.63 33.05
CA ALA A 18 7.12 7.91 31.97
C ALA A 18 7.50 6.55 31.38
N LEU A 19 6.91 6.21 30.24
CA LEU A 19 7.40 5.10 29.41
C LEU A 19 8.88 5.38 29.18
N PRO A 20 9.76 4.40 29.40
CA PRO A 20 11.18 4.59 29.21
C PRO A 20 11.44 5.07 27.79
N GLU A 21 12.28 6.08 27.61
CA GLU A 21 12.69 6.66 26.31
C GLU A 21 13.27 5.63 25.33
N THR A 22 13.58 4.44 25.81
CA THR A 22 14.03 3.29 25.01
C THR A 22 12.94 2.70 24.09
N LEU A 23 11.66 3.08 24.24
CA LEU A 23 10.56 2.77 23.32
C LEU A 23 10.27 3.88 22.29
N ARG A 24 10.93 5.03 22.41
CA ARG A 24 11.15 5.93 21.28
C ARG A 24 12.24 5.28 20.44
N GLY A 25 11.85 4.34 19.55
CA GLY A 25 12.72 4.00 18.43
C GLY A 25 13.20 5.33 17.85
N GLU A 26 14.52 5.61 17.96
CA GLU A 26 15.17 6.69 17.24
C GLU A 26 14.52 6.69 15.86
N ALA A 27 14.19 7.86 15.35
CA ALA A 27 13.64 8.04 14.02
C ALA A 27 14.65 7.45 13.02
N GLY A 28 14.70 6.10 12.98
CA GLY A 28 15.73 5.30 12.36
C GLY A 28 15.75 5.61 10.88
N HIS A 29 16.88 5.99 10.35
CA HIS A 29 17.10 6.01 8.92
C HIS A 29 16.84 4.59 8.42
N TYR A 30 15.91 4.42 7.47
CA TYR A 30 15.74 3.15 6.77
C TYR A 30 17.06 2.79 6.10
N LYS A 31 17.50 1.55 6.27
CA LYS A 31 18.66 1.02 5.57
C LYS A 31 18.17 0.00 4.57
N PHE A 32 18.22 0.36 3.31
CA PHE A 32 17.70 -0.47 2.24
C PHE A 32 18.75 -1.43 1.71
N THR A 33 18.31 -2.68 1.49
CA THR A 33 18.93 -3.65 0.59
C THR A 33 18.27 -3.50 -0.76
N HIS A 34 19.04 -3.43 -1.82
CA HIS A 34 18.54 -3.29 -3.19
C HIS A 34 18.46 -4.66 -3.84
N LEU A 35 17.26 -5.05 -4.27
CA LEU A 35 17.00 -6.29 -5.02
C LEU A 35 16.77 -5.92 -6.49
N THR A 36 17.63 -6.45 -7.36
CA THR A 36 17.63 -6.14 -8.80
C THR A 36 17.77 -7.40 -9.62
N THR A 37 17.56 -7.30 -10.93
CA THR A 37 17.81 -8.39 -11.88
C THR A 37 19.23 -8.93 -11.79
N MET A 38 20.20 -8.10 -11.41
CA MET A 38 21.61 -8.46 -11.37
C MET A 38 22.03 -9.24 -10.11
N ASN A 39 21.30 -9.12 -9.00
CA ASN A 39 21.75 -9.65 -7.71
C ASN A 39 20.73 -10.51 -6.97
N SER A 40 19.48 -10.59 -7.43
CA SER A 40 18.42 -11.27 -6.67
C SER A 40 17.58 -12.26 -7.46
N GLY A 41 17.61 -12.23 -8.78
CA GLY A 41 16.74 -13.04 -9.64
C GLY A 41 15.36 -12.40 -9.89
N LEU A 42 15.17 -11.11 -9.55
CA LEU A 42 14.01 -10.34 -9.94
C LEU A 42 13.89 -10.32 -11.48
N SER A 43 12.68 -10.50 -12.03
CA SER A 43 12.47 -10.62 -13.47
C SER A 43 12.73 -9.33 -14.25
N TYR A 44 12.50 -8.18 -13.62
CA TYR A 44 12.73 -6.85 -14.21
C TYR A 44 12.83 -5.76 -13.14
N ASP A 45 13.66 -4.73 -13.36
CA ASP A 45 13.92 -3.66 -12.40
C ASP A 45 12.80 -2.59 -12.33
N GLY A 46 11.89 -2.57 -13.29
CA GLY A 46 10.69 -1.73 -13.25
C GLY A 46 9.56 -2.43 -12.50
N VAL A 47 9.28 -1.96 -11.30
CA VAL A 47 8.31 -2.55 -10.38
C VAL A 47 7.02 -1.74 -10.37
N ASN A 48 5.87 -2.40 -10.51
CA ASN A 48 4.56 -1.75 -10.52
C ASN A 48 3.81 -1.89 -9.19
N ARG A 49 3.91 -3.05 -8.56
CA ARG A 49 3.15 -3.39 -7.35
C ARG A 49 3.93 -4.35 -6.46
N ILE A 50 3.69 -4.24 -5.15
CA ILE A 50 4.21 -5.17 -4.14
C ILE A 50 3.09 -5.46 -3.15
N MET A 51 2.94 -6.72 -2.72
CA MET A 51 2.10 -7.12 -1.61
C MET A 51 2.67 -8.36 -0.92
N GLN A 52 2.23 -8.63 0.30
CA GLN A 52 2.41 -9.91 0.98
C GLN A 52 1.10 -10.68 0.97
N ASP A 53 1.15 -11.98 0.69
CA ASP A 53 0.00 -12.84 0.82
C ASP A 53 -0.14 -13.40 2.25
N SER A 54 -1.27 -14.01 2.55
CA SER A 54 -1.57 -14.61 3.85
C SER A 54 -0.65 -15.79 4.24
N ARG A 55 0.14 -16.29 3.29
CA ARG A 55 1.16 -17.34 3.51
C ARG A 55 2.54 -16.74 3.78
N GLY A 56 2.69 -15.42 3.69
CA GLY A 56 3.93 -14.70 3.94
C GLY A 56 4.84 -14.51 2.73
N PHE A 57 4.45 -14.95 1.54
CA PHE A 57 5.19 -14.65 0.32
C PHE A 57 5.03 -13.20 -0.10
N ILE A 58 6.11 -12.59 -0.57
CA ILE A 58 6.06 -11.27 -1.17
C ILE A 58 5.89 -11.40 -2.68
N TRP A 59 4.80 -10.82 -3.18
CA TRP A 59 4.49 -10.77 -4.61
C TRP A 59 4.91 -9.43 -5.19
N ILE A 60 5.66 -9.45 -6.30
CA ILE A 60 6.21 -8.26 -6.95
C ILE A 60 5.84 -8.30 -8.43
N GLY A 61 4.96 -7.40 -8.82
CA GLY A 61 4.55 -7.21 -10.21
C GLY A 61 5.52 -6.29 -10.94
N THR A 62 5.97 -6.72 -12.11
CA THR A 62 6.89 -5.97 -12.95
C THR A 62 6.34 -5.81 -14.37
N TYR A 63 7.07 -5.12 -15.24
CA TYR A 63 6.76 -5.05 -16.68
C TYR A 63 7.08 -6.37 -17.41
N ARG A 64 7.74 -7.35 -16.76
CA ARG A 64 8.16 -8.62 -17.36
C ARG A 64 7.91 -9.80 -16.43
N GLY A 65 6.66 -9.96 -16.01
CA GLY A 65 6.21 -11.06 -15.20
C GLY A 65 5.96 -10.70 -13.73
N LEU A 66 5.42 -11.67 -13.03
CA LEU A 66 5.13 -11.61 -11.60
C LEU A 66 6.17 -12.45 -10.87
N ASN A 67 6.66 -11.91 -9.76
CA ASN A 67 7.67 -12.56 -8.95
C ASN A 67 7.07 -12.91 -7.59
N ARG A 68 7.29 -14.13 -7.09
CA ARG A 68 7.00 -14.55 -5.72
C ARG A 68 8.31 -14.74 -4.97
N TYR A 69 8.49 -14.05 -3.87
CA TYR A 69 9.69 -14.10 -3.05
C TYR A 69 9.41 -14.80 -1.72
N ASP A 70 10.21 -15.81 -1.38
CA ASP A 70 10.08 -16.62 -0.17
C ASP A 70 11.01 -16.19 0.99
N GLY A 71 11.67 -15.05 0.83
CA GLY A 71 12.71 -14.57 1.75
C GLY A 71 14.13 -14.96 1.33
N ARG A 72 14.30 -15.81 0.29
CA ARG A 72 15.60 -16.27 -0.21
C ARG A 72 15.72 -16.20 -1.72
N ARG A 73 14.69 -16.62 -2.45
CA ARG A 73 14.70 -16.70 -3.91
C ARG A 73 13.41 -16.16 -4.49
N PHE A 74 13.49 -15.81 -5.78
CA PHE A 74 12.35 -15.45 -6.60
C PHE A 74 11.90 -16.62 -7.47
N ASP A 75 10.61 -16.96 -7.43
CA ASP A 75 9.94 -17.74 -8.45
C ASP A 75 9.27 -16.75 -9.41
N VAL A 76 9.55 -16.89 -10.72
CA VAL A 76 9.05 -15.96 -11.74
C VAL A 76 7.94 -16.62 -12.54
N PHE A 77 6.81 -15.94 -12.68
CA PHE A 77 5.65 -16.37 -13.45
C PHE A 77 5.50 -15.49 -14.67
N THR A 78 5.34 -16.11 -15.85
CA THR A 78 5.19 -15.43 -17.13
C THR A 78 3.99 -15.95 -17.91
N ALA A 79 3.57 -15.23 -18.92
CA ALA A 79 2.48 -15.63 -19.81
C ALA A 79 2.83 -16.89 -20.62
N THR A 80 4.11 -17.09 -20.95
CA THR A 80 4.56 -18.21 -21.79
C THR A 80 4.54 -19.54 -21.05
N ASP A 81 4.95 -19.54 -19.78
CA ASP A 81 5.24 -20.78 -19.07
C ASP A 81 4.17 -21.14 -18.04
N LEU A 82 3.52 -20.15 -17.41
CA LEU A 82 2.73 -20.34 -16.21
C LEU A 82 1.33 -19.71 -16.21
N GLY A 83 0.80 -19.38 -17.42
CA GLY A 83 -0.63 -19.10 -17.60
C GLY A 83 -1.10 -17.69 -17.19
N LEU A 84 -0.21 -16.73 -17.06
CA LEU A 84 -0.60 -15.32 -17.03
C LEU A 84 -1.14 -14.90 -18.41
N THR A 85 -2.08 -13.98 -18.44
CA THR A 85 -2.61 -13.48 -19.70
C THR A 85 -1.60 -12.62 -20.48
N THR A 86 -0.76 -11.85 -19.77
CA THR A 86 0.43 -11.18 -20.29
C THR A 86 1.48 -11.02 -19.19
N ASP A 87 2.72 -10.65 -19.56
CA ASP A 87 3.81 -10.40 -18.61
C ASP A 87 3.73 -9.02 -17.95
N TYR A 88 2.88 -8.12 -18.44
CA TYR A 88 2.72 -6.79 -17.89
C TYR A 88 1.74 -6.79 -16.74
N ILE A 89 2.26 -6.77 -15.52
CA ILE A 89 1.47 -6.84 -14.29
C ILE A 89 1.07 -5.43 -13.86
N ASN A 90 -0.24 -5.16 -13.81
CA ASN A 90 -0.77 -3.86 -13.40
C ASN A 90 -1.16 -3.82 -11.92
N CYS A 91 -1.83 -4.85 -11.46
CA CYS A 91 -2.41 -4.92 -10.12
C CYS A 91 -2.64 -6.36 -9.71
N PHE A 92 -2.77 -6.58 -8.41
CA PHE A 92 -3.17 -7.87 -7.85
C PHE A 92 -3.79 -7.67 -6.47
N ALA A 93 -4.57 -8.66 -6.04
CA ALA A 93 -5.16 -8.75 -4.71
C ALA A 93 -5.29 -10.21 -4.29
N GLU A 94 -5.30 -10.44 -2.99
CA GLU A 94 -5.61 -11.74 -2.40
C GLU A 94 -7.10 -11.78 -2.03
N ASP A 95 -7.78 -12.90 -2.34
CA ASP A 95 -9.13 -13.16 -1.86
C ASP A 95 -9.10 -13.80 -0.45
N ARG A 96 -10.30 -13.95 0.13
CA ARG A 96 -10.45 -14.53 1.48
C ARG A 96 -9.91 -15.97 1.59
N ASP A 97 -9.91 -16.71 0.50
CA ASP A 97 -9.43 -18.10 0.45
C ASP A 97 -7.92 -18.19 0.20
N GLY A 98 -7.27 -17.03 0.06
CA GLY A 98 -5.83 -16.89 -0.16
C GLY A 98 -5.41 -17.11 -1.62
N ASN A 99 -6.33 -17.01 -2.59
CA ASN A 99 -5.95 -17.03 -4.00
C ASN A 99 -5.50 -15.66 -4.46
N ILE A 100 -4.51 -15.62 -5.35
CA ILE A 100 -3.95 -14.38 -5.87
C ILE A 100 -4.55 -14.06 -7.22
N TRP A 101 -5.27 -12.95 -7.30
CA TRP A 101 -5.89 -12.43 -8.51
C TRP A 101 -4.97 -11.38 -9.14
N VAL A 102 -4.64 -11.54 -10.41
CA VAL A 102 -3.66 -10.69 -11.11
C VAL A 102 -4.31 -10.07 -12.34
N GLY A 103 -4.33 -8.75 -12.38
CA GLY A 103 -4.76 -7.95 -13.52
C GLY A 103 -3.57 -7.55 -14.40
N THR A 104 -3.72 -7.76 -15.69
CA THR A 104 -2.71 -7.49 -16.70
C THR A 104 -3.23 -6.52 -17.76
N ASP A 105 -2.46 -6.27 -18.81
CA ASP A 105 -2.92 -5.50 -19.97
C ASP A 105 -3.98 -6.25 -20.82
N ASN A 106 -4.21 -7.55 -20.55
CA ASN A 106 -5.15 -8.38 -21.29
C ASN A 106 -5.88 -9.35 -20.34
N GLY A 107 -6.76 -8.82 -19.51
CA GLY A 107 -7.60 -9.63 -18.63
C GLY A 107 -6.99 -9.98 -17.28
N VAL A 108 -7.53 -11.01 -16.65
CA VAL A 108 -7.25 -11.42 -15.26
C VAL A 108 -6.88 -12.89 -15.23
N SER A 109 -5.94 -13.25 -14.37
CA SER A 109 -5.60 -14.63 -14.00
C SER A 109 -5.67 -14.82 -12.50
N CYS A 110 -6.04 -16.04 -12.07
CA CYS A 110 -6.04 -16.44 -10.67
C CYS A 110 -4.99 -17.52 -10.43
N TYR A 111 -4.19 -17.40 -9.38
CA TYR A 111 -3.17 -18.37 -9.02
C TYR A 111 -3.77 -19.62 -8.38
N ASN A 112 -3.51 -20.76 -8.97
CA ASN A 112 -3.88 -22.05 -8.44
C ASN A 112 -2.71 -22.68 -7.69
N TYR A 113 -2.78 -22.70 -6.36
CA TYR A 113 -1.71 -23.22 -5.50
C TYR A 113 -1.48 -24.74 -5.65
N VAL A 114 -2.49 -25.49 -6.08
CA VAL A 114 -2.34 -26.95 -6.28
C VAL A 114 -1.54 -27.24 -7.54
N LEU A 115 -1.75 -26.45 -8.57
CA LEU A 115 -1.09 -26.60 -9.87
C LEU A 115 0.18 -25.76 -9.98
N ASP A 116 0.46 -24.90 -9.00
CA ASP A 116 1.58 -23.92 -8.99
C ASP A 116 1.64 -23.07 -10.27
N ARG A 117 0.46 -22.61 -10.74
CA ARG A 117 0.34 -21.82 -11.96
C ARG A 117 -0.87 -20.90 -11.92
N PHE A 118 -0.86 -19.90 -12.81
CA PHE A 118 -2.01 -19.04 -13.05
C PHE A 118 -2.99 -19.66 -14.04
N GLU A 119 -4.29 -19.46 -13.80
CA GLU A 119 -5.38 -19.84 -14.71
C GLU A 119 -6.13 -18.57 -15.12
N PRO A 120 -6.19 -18.26 -16.44
CA PRO A 120 -6.92 -17.10 -16.93
C PRO A 120 -8.42 -17.19 -16.60
N LEU A 121 -9.01 -16.07 -16.19
CA LEU A 121 -10.46 -15.96 -16.01
C LEU A 121 -11.14 -15.75 -17.38
N THR A 122 -11.57 -16.84 -17.98
CA THR A 122 -12.23 -16.85 -19.32
C THR A 122 -13.74 -16.87 -19.25
N ARG A 123 -14.32 -16.88 -18.03
CA ARG A 123 -15.77 -16.92 -17.81
C ARG A 123 -16.44 -15.64 -18.31
N ALA A 124 -17.58 -15.80 -19.00
CA ALA A 124 -18.44 -14.68 -19.33
C ALA A 124 -19.26 -14.24 -18.10
N SER A 125 -19.51 -12.94 -18.01
CA SER A 125 -20.40 -12.34 -17.02
C SER A 125 -21.87 -12.64 -17.33
N ASP A 126 -22.74 -12.22 -16.44
CA ASP A 126 -24.20 -12.23 -16.64
C ASP A 126 -24.68 -11.43 -17.85
N SER A 127 -23.94 -10.38 -18.24
CA SER A 127 -24.20 -9.64 -19.49
C SER A 127 -23.60 -10.29 -20.74
N GLY A 128 -22.91 -11.43 -20.61
CA GLY A 128 -22.20 -12.11 -21.70
C GLY A 128 -20.80 -11.58 -22.01
N GLU A 129 -20.35 -10.54 -21.29
CA GLU A 129 -19.00 -9.97 -21.48
C GLU A 129 -17.92 -10.78 -20.74
N THR A 130 -16.73 -10.88 -21.36
CA THR A 130 -15.53 -11.44 -20.75
C THR A 130 -14.52 -10.34 -20.51
N ILE A 131 -13.67 -10.47 -19.49
CA ILE A 131 -12.59 -9.51 -19.23
C ILE A 131 -11.48 -9.74 -20.24
N ARG A 132 -11.25 -8.76 -21.14
CA ARG A 132 -10.28 -8.85 -22.24
C ARG A 132 -9.39 -7.62 -22.40
N ASN A 133 -9.71 -6.54 -21.70
CA ASN A 133 -8.95 -5.30 -21.76
C ASN A 133 -8.03 -5.17 -20.54
N LYS A 134 -7.26 -4.09 -20.52
CA LYS A 134 -6.37 -3.74 -19.41
C LYS A 134 -7.15 -3.61 -18.09
N VAL A 135 -6.73 -4.39 -17.13
CA VAL A 135 -7.22 -4.29 -15.74
C VAL A 135 -6.32 -3.32 -15.00
N THR A 136 -6.88 -2.20 -14.58
CA THR A 136 -6.12 -1.11 -13.95
C THR A 136 -6.10 -1.20 -12.44
N PHE A 137 -7.10 -1.87 -11.86
CA PHE A 137 -7.23 -2.00 -10.41
C PHE A 137 -7.98 -3.27 -10.04
N ILE A 138 -7.52 -3.94 -8.99
CA ILE A 138 -8.18 -5.08 -8.35
C ILE A 138 -8.21 -4.83 -6.85
N THR A 139 -9.33 -5.13 -6.21
CA THR A 139 -9.45 -5.11 -4.75
C THR A 139 -10.41 -6.19 -4.29
N SER A 140 -10.21 -6.68 -3.06
CA SER A 140 -11.14 -7.57 -2.35
C SER A 140 -12.01 -6.74 -1.41
N ASP A 141 -13.28 -7.13 -1.25
CA ASP A 141 -14.14 -6.56 -0.21
C ASP A 141 -13.89 -7.17 1.18
N GLY A 142 -12.90 -8.09 1.27
CA GLY A 142 -12.57 -8.81 2.49
C GLY A 142 -13.50 -9.97 2.81
N ASP A 143 -14.56 -10.20 2.03
CA ASP A 143 -15.46 -11.36 2.15
C ASP A 143 -15.34 -12.25 0.90
N ARG A 144 -16.14 -12.03 -0.12
CA ARG A 144 -16.25 -12.97 -1.27
C ARG A 144 -16.08 -12.31 -2.62
N GLN A 145 -16.16 -10.99 -2.68
CA GLN A 145 -16.13 -10.29 -3.95
C GLN A 145 -14.73 -9.77 -4.27
N ILE A 146 -14.28 -10.08 -5.46
CA ILE A 146 -13.14 -9.45 -6.08
C ILE A 146 -13.64 -8.43 -7.10
N TRP A 147 -13.32 -7.17 -6.87
CA TRP A 147 -13.72 -6.05 -7.70
C TRP A 147 -12.59 -5.66 -8.64
N MET A 148 -12.92 -5.38 -9.88
CA MET A 148 -11.97 -5.11 -10.94
C MET A 148 -12.41 -3.90 -11.76
N LEU A 149 -11.51 -2.94 -11.97
CA LEU A 149 -11.69 -1.85 -12.93
C LEU A 149 -11.01 -2.23 -14.24
N VAL A 150 -11.79 -2.28 -15.31
CA VAL A 150 -11.32 -2.72 -16.63
C VAL A 150 -11.52 -1.59 -17.64
N ASN A 151 -10.41 -1.18 -18.29
CA ASN A 151 -10.46 -0.11 -19.28
C ASN A 151 -11.47 -0.43 -20.37
N ASP A 152 -12.26 0.58 -20.76
CA ASP A 152 -13.25 0.54 -21.85
C ASP A 152 -14.35 -0.52 -21.72
N GLN A 153 -14.34 -1.31 -20.63
CA GLN A 153 -15.39 -2.31 -20.39
C GLN A 153 -16.26 -1.95 -19.18
N GLY A 154 -15.69 -1.47 -18.07
CA GLY A 154 -16.49 -1.14 -16.90
C GLY A 154 -15.93 -1.69 -15.60
N VAL A 155 -16.84 -1.96 -14.69
CA VAL A 155 -16.56 -2.55 -13.38
C VAL A 155 -17.04 -4.00 -13.40
N PHE A 156 -16.16 -4.91 -13.00
CA PHE A 156 -16.50 -6.31 -12.82
C PHE A 156 -16.39 -6.68 -11.34
N SER A 157 -17.27 -7.57 -10.88
CA SER A 157 -17.11 -8.24 -9.59
C SER A 157 -17.23 -9.75 -9.76
N TYR A 158 -16.36 -10.49 -9.07
CA TYR A 158 -16.34 -11.94 -9.09
C TYR A 158 -16.65 -12.49 -7.70
N ASP A 159 -17.75 -13.25 -7.58
CA ASP A 159 -18.08 -13.98 -6.37
C ASP A 159 -17.29 -15.30 -6.33
N THR A 160 -16.34 -15.40 -5.43
CA THR A 160 -15.42 -16.55 -5.32
C THR A 160 -16.16 -17.83 -4.90
N LYS A 161 -17.24 -17.71 -4.11
CA LYS A 161 -18.02 -18.86 -3.63
C LYS A 161 -18.90 -19.48 -4.71
N TYR A 162 -19.57 -18.64 -5.50
CA TYR A 162 -20.50 -19.09 -6.53
C TYR A 162 -19.85 -19.13 -7.92
N SER A 163 -18.60 -18.70 -8.02
CA SER A 163 -17.89 -18.57 -9.30
C SER A 163 -18.67 -17.74 -10.31
N HIS A 164 -19.27 -16.65 -9.85
CA HIS A 164 -20.16 -15.81 -10.65
C HIS A 164 -19.45 -14.49 -10.98
N LEU A 165 -19.37 -14.15 -12.27
CA LEU A 165 -18.85 -12.90 -12.76
C LEU A 165 -19.99 -11.96 -13.11
N HIS A 166 -20.03 -10.81 -12.43
CA HIS A 166 -20.98 -9.74 -12.67
C HIS A 166 -20.28 -8.58 -13.38
N HIS A 167 -21.00 -7.88 -14.27
CA HIS A 167 -20.47 -6.78 -15.05
C HIS A 167 -21.39 -5.57 -15.06
N ILE A 168 -20.84 -4.41 -14.75
CA ILE A 168 -21.51 -3.11 -14.85
C ILE A 168 -20.76 -2.28 -15.89
N SER A 169 -21.37 -2.04 -17.04
CA SER A 169 -20.76 -1.28 -18.13
C SER A 169 -20.61 0.19 -17.76
N TYR A 170 -19.65 0.87 -18.36
CA TYR A 170 -19.51 2.34 -18.21
C TYR A 170 -20.74 3.08 -18.75
N ASP A 171 -21.41 2.55 -19.76
CA ASP A 171 -22.67 3.14 -20.27
C ASP A 171 -23.77 3.10 -19.21
N SER A 172 -23.89 2.01 -18.45
CA SER A 172 -24.86 1.89 -17.34
C SER A 172 -24.53 2.84 -16.18
N LEU A 173 -23.23 3.09 -15.91
CA LEU A 173 -22.78 4.01 -14.87
C LEU A 173 -22.85 5.48 -15.31
N GLY A 174 -23.02 5.76 -16.61
CA GLY A 174 -23.01 7.11 -17.17
C GLY A 174 -21.65 7.79 -17.14
N VAL A 175 -20.60 7.09 -16.75
CA VAL A 175 -19.25 7.61 -16.58
C VAL A 175 -18.20 6.52 -16.81
N SER A 176 -17.05 6.88 -17.39
CA SER A 176 -15.96 5.98 -17.70
C SER A 176 -14.61 6.46 -17.16
N GLY A 177 -13.59 5.61 -17.24
CA GLY A 177 -12.22 5.97 -16.91
C GLY A 177 -11.92 5.94 -15.42
N PHE A 178 -12.54 5.06 -14.65
CA PHE A 178 -12.22 4.85 -13.24
C PHE A 178 -10.80 4.28 -13.07
N ARG A 179 -10.12 4.73 -12.02
CA ARG A 179 -8.72 4.41 -11.74
C ARG A 179 -8.50 3.71 -10.41
N LYS A 180 -9.15 4.16 -9.35
CA LYS A 180 -9.08 3.58 -8.00
C LYS A 180 -10.47 3.34 -7.47
N MET A 181 -10.57 2.36 -6.58
CA MET A 181 -11.81 1.97 -5.93
C MET A 181 -11.55 1.66 -4.46
N LEU A 182 -12.45 2.10 -3.61
CA LEU A 182 -12.60 1.61 -2.24
C LEU A 182 -13.99 0.97 -2.14
N VAL A 183 -14.04 -0.27 -1.67
CA VAL A 183 -15.28 -0.95 -1.30
C VAL A 183 -15.31 -1.04 0.22
N SER A 184 -16.25 -0.32 0.83
CA SER A 184 -16.40 -0.25 2.28
C SER A 184 -17.76 -0.80 2.70
N SER A 185 -17.77 -1.57 3.78
CA SER A 185 -19.02 -2.03 4.42
C SER A 185 -19.75 -0.91 5.16
N HIS A 186 -19.10 0.20 5.46
CA HIS A 186 -19.64 1.32 6.23
C HIS A 186 -20.05 2.49 5.35
N SER A 187 -19.18 2.90 4.42
CA SER A 187 -19.38 4.09 3.61
C SER A 187 -19.77 3.80 2.15
N GLY A 188 -19.92 2.52 1.76
CA GLY A 188 -20.29 2.12 0.40
C GLY A 188 -19.10 2.08 -0.55
N VAL A 189 -19.30 2.42 -1.82
CA VAL A 189 -18.26 2.35 -2.86
C VAL A 189 -17.82 3.74 -3.28
N TRP A 190 -16.50 3.94 -3.28
CA TRP A 190 -15.84 5.16 -3.73
C TRP A 190 -15.02 4.85 -4.96
N LEU A 191 -15.06 5.73 -5.95
CA LEU A 191 -14.35 5.59 -7.22
C LEU A 191 -13.66 6.90 -7.58
N SER A 192 -12.41 6.84 -8.00
CA SER A 192 -11.73 7.96 -8.63
C SER A 192 -11.65 7.79 -10.14
N ARG A 193 -11.62 8.91 -10.86
CA ARG A 193 -11.48 8.98 -12.30
C ARG A 193 -10.23 9.77 -12.68
N TYR A 194 -9.70 9.55 -13.88
CA TYR A 194 -8.60 10.34 -14.44
C TYR A 194 -8.98 11.83 -14.55
N HIS A 195 -8.11 12.73 -14.08
CA HIS A 195 -8.21 14.19 -14.15
C HIS A 195 -9.54 14.77 -13.67
N SER A 196 -10.18 14.10 -12.71
CA SER A 196 -11.57 14.45 -12.39
C SER A 196 -11.99 13.95 -11.00
N SER A 197 -13.21 14.30 -10.68
CA SER A 197 -13.94 14.13 -9.45
C SER A 197 -13.85 12.73 -8.82
N LEU A 198 -14.08 12.71 -7.54
CA LEU A 198 -14.40 11.53 -6.75
C LEU A 198 -15.88 11.17 -6.94
N TYR A 199 -16.20 9.89 -7.01
CA TYR A 199 -17.56 9.37 -7.10
C TYR A 199 -17.88 8.54 -5.88
N HIS A 200 -19.12 8.59 -5.42
CA HIS A 200 -19.54 7.88 -4.23
C HIS A 200 -20.92 7.26 -4.39
N SER A 201 -21.05 5.97 -4.05
CA SER A 201 -22.29 5.24 -3.99
C SER A 201 -22.49 4.61 -2.61
N PRO A 202 -23.27 5.24 -1.71
CA PRO A 202 -23.46 4.73 -0.34
C PRO A 202 -24.11 3.34 -0.27
N SER A 203 -24.93 2.98 -1.28
CA SER A 203 -25.62 1.70 -1.35
C SER A 203 -24.86 0.62 -2.12
N GLY A 204 -23.60 0.89 -2.50
CA GLY A 204 -22.81 0.03 -3.38
C GLY A 204 -23.16 0.22 -4.87
N LEU A 205 -22.40 -0.43 -5.74
CA LEU A 205 -22.66 -0.43 -7.17
C LEU A 205 -23.74 -1.47 -7.47
N ARG A 206 -24.75 -1.05 -8.26
CA ARG A 206 -25.85 -1.91 -8.72
C ARG A 206 -26.01 -1.77 -10.23
N ASP A 207 -26.70 -2.74 -10.85
CA ASP A 207 -26.86 -2.90 -12.31
C ASP A 207 -27.52 -1.73 -13.03
N SER A 208 -28.20 -0.87 -12.31
CA SER A 208 -29.06 0.17 -12.89
C SER A 208 -28.92 1.50 -12.15
N GLY A 209 -27.73 2.04 -12.09
CA GLY A 209 -27.59 3.35 -11.45
C GLY A 209 -26.44 4.13 -12.03
N VAL A 210 -26.76 5.29 -12.63
CA VAL A 210 -25.78 6.33 -12.85
C VAL A 210 -25.15 6.65 -11.51
N ILE A 211 -23.81 6.59 -11.44
CA ILE A 211 -23.10 7.03 -10.25
C ILE A 211 -22.83 8.54 -10.35
N ASP A 212 -23.26 9.26 -9.33
CA ASP A 212 -23.08 10.69 -9.28
C ASP A 212 -21.69 11.07 -8.74
N PRO A 213 -21.11 12.20 -9.18
CA PRO A 213 -19.93 12.76 -8.55
C PRO A 213 -20.21 13.04 -7.07
N PHE A 214 -19.22 12.78 -6.22
CA PHE A 214 -19.27 13.21 -4.84
C PHE A 214 -19.30 14.76 -4.78
N PRO A 215 -20.16 15.37 -3.98
CA PRO A 215 -20.32 16.83 -3.95
C PRO A 215 -19.14 17.51 -3.20
N ASP A 216 -17.95 17.45 -3.81
CA ASP A 216 -16.70 17.97 -3.24
C ASP A 216 -16.48 19.48 -3.49
N GLY A 217 -17.43 20.15 -4.14
CA GLY A 217 -17.31 21.57 -4.48
C GLY A 217 -16.16 21.90 -5.44
N GLY A 218 -15.70 20.92 -6.21
CA GLY A 218 -14.54 21.04 -7.11
C GLY A 218 -13.19 20.86 -6.39
N TRP A 219 -13.19 20.28 -5.20
CA TRP A 219 -11.93 20.05 -4.44
C TRP A 219 -10.91 19.22 -5.22
N PHE A 220 -11.37 18.20 -5.93
CA PHE A 220 -10.51 17.31 -6.71
C PHE A 220 -10.50 17.61 -8.22
N ASP A 221 -11.08 18.71 -8.68
CA ASP A 221 -11.11 19.06 -10.09
C ASP A 221 -9.68 19.17 -10.68
N GLY A 222 -9.44 18.44 -11.77
CA GLY A 222 -8.15 18.39 -12.44
C GLY A 222 -7.05 17.62 -11.68
N ASP A 223 -7.38 16.99 -10.55
CA ASP A 223 -6.42 16.25 -9.73
C ASP A 223 -6.34 14.77 -10.14
N GLU A 224 -5.21 14.12 -9.80
CA GLU A 224 -4.99 12.69 -9.95
C GLU A 224 -5.04 12.01 -8.60
N ILE A 225 -6.10 11.23 -8.36
CA ILE A 225 -6.28 10.47 -7.13
C ILE A 225 -5.61 9.10 -7.27
N GLU A 226 -4.64 8.81 -6.40
CA GLU A 226 -3.85 7.58 -6.39
C GLU A 226 -4.17 6.65 -5.22
N GLY A 227 -5.04 7.06 -4.31
CA GLY A 227 -5.50 6.20 -3.23
C GLY A 227 -6.75 6.71 -2.56
N ILE A 228 -7.61 5.77 -2.15
CA ILE A 228 -8.83 6.01 -1.38
C ILE A 228 -8.85 4.96 -0.28
N TYR A 229 -8.95 5.38 0.98
CA TYR A 229 -8.85 4.49 2.14
C TYR A 229 -9.90 4.86 3.19
N GLU A 230 -10.41 3.88 3.89
CA GLU A 230 -11.25 4.09 5.07
C GLU A 230 -10.42 3.91 6.33
N GLY A 231 -10.48 4.88 7.24
CA GLY A 231 -9.85 4.82 8.54
C GLY A 231 -10.72 4.11 9.57
N ALA A 232 -10.10 3.72 10.69
CA ALA A 232 -10.82 3.13 11.84
C ALA A 232 -11.84 4.09 12.48
N ASP A 233 -11.70 5.37 12.21
CA ASP A 233 -12.60 6.45 12.65
C ASP A 233 -13.81 6.63 11.72
N GLY A 234 -13.90 5.84 10.63
CA GLY A 234 -14.95 5.94 9.62
C GLY A 234 -14.77 7.11 8.65
N GLN A 235 -13.66 7.85 8.74
CA GLN A 235 -13.31 8.87 7.77
C GLN A 235 -12.70 8.23 6.51
N VAL A 236 -12.87 8.90 5.37
CA VAL A 236 -12.27 8.47 4.11
C VAL A 236 -11.07 9.36 3.80
N TYR A 237 -9.92 8.73 3.61
CA TYR A 237 -8.66 9.40 3.28
C TYR A 237 -8.36 9.26 1.80
N VAL A 238 -8.11 10.38 1.15
CA VAL A 238 -7.81 10.45 -0.28
C VAL A 238 -6.40 10.98 -0.48
N ALA A 239 -5.59 10.23 -1.23
CA ALA A 239 -4.27 10.65 -1.64
C ALA A 239 -4.28 11.10 -3.10
N SER A 240 -3.88 12.35 -3.38
CA SER A 240 -3.89 12.93 -4.72
C SER A 240 -2.67 13.82 -4.99
N THR A 241 -2.37 14.07 -6.26
CA THR A 241 -1.17 14.82 -6.67
C THR A 241 -1.24 16.29 -6.24
N LEU A 242 -2.36 16.98 -6.51
CA LEU A 242 -2.47 18.43 -6.24
C LEU A 242 -2.83 18.74 -4.79
N ARG A 243 -3.64 17.90 -4.16
CA ARG A 243 -4.13 18.12 -2.79
C ARG A 243 -3.33 17.36 -1.74
N GLY A 244 -2.53 16.37 -2.14
CA GLY A 244 -1.80 15.49 -1.22
C GLY A 244 -2.74 14.58 -0.45
N ILE A 245 -2.85 14.73 0.87
CA ILE A 245 -3.76 13.95 1.71
C ILE A 245 -4.94 14.82 2.12
N SER A 246 -6.13 14.34 1.80
CA SER A 246 -7.41 14.92 2.21
C SER A 246 -8.19 13.91 3.04
N GLU A 247 -8.91 14.39 4.06
CA GLU A 247 -9.84 13.64 4.88
C GLU A 247 -11.26 14.05 4.51
N ILE A 248 -12.14 13.09 4.35
CA ILE A 248 -13.55 13.26 4.00
C ILE A 248 -14.40 12.61 5.09
N ASP A 249 -15.35 13.35 5.62
CA ASP A 249 -16.44 12.78 6.41
C ASP A 249 -17.54 12.29 5.45
N PRO A 250 -17.76 10.97 5.30
CA PRO A 250 -18.73 10.45 4.34
C PRO A 250 -20.18 10.79 4.67
N VAL A 251 -20.48 11.19 5.90
CA VAL A 251 -21.84 11.53 6.35
C VAL A 251 -22.17 12.98 6.07
N SER A 252 -21.28 13.90 6.45
CA SER A 252 -21.50 15.35 6.25
C SER A 252 -21.03 15.85 4.89
N GLY A 253 -20.17 15.07 4.20
CA GLY A 253 -19.52 15.49 2.95
C GLY A 253 -18.42 16.54 3.15
N SER A 254 -18.03 16.84 4.39
CA SER A 254 -16.99 17.83 4.65
C SER A 254 -15.60 17.29 4.28
N ILE A 255 -14.77 18.15 3.68
CA ILE A 255 -13.40 17.83 3.26
C ILE A 255 -12.40 18.70 3.99
N ARG A 256 -11.32 18.09 4.48
CA ARG A 256 -10.20 18.77 5.12
C ARG A 256 -8.87 18.33 4.51
N GLY A 257 -8.06 19.29 4.03
CA GLY A 257 -6.68 19.01 3.62
C GLY A 257 -5.78 18.76 4.85
N LEU A 258 -5.03 17.66 4.83
CA LEU A 258 -4.12 17.28 5.93
C LEU A 258 -2.65 17.58 5.59
N PHE A 259 -2.24 17.27 4.37
CA PHE A 259 -0.85 17.42 3.92
C PHE A 259 -0.82 17.68 2.42
N ARG A 260 0.09 18.53 1.95
CA ARG A 260 0.35 18.75 0.52
C ARG A 260 1.76 18.36 0.16
N LEU A 261 1.90 17.72 -0.99
CA LEU A 261 3.20 17.47 -1.60
C LEU A 261 3.83 18.79 -2.07
N PRO A 262 5.16 18.90 -2.09
CA PRO A 262 5.86 20.03 -2.69
C PRO A 262 5.47 20.21 -4.16
N GLU A 263 5.49 21.47 -4.62
CA GLU A 263 5.20 21.81 -6.02
C GLU A 263 6.13 21.07 -6.98
N GLY A 264 5.57 20.53 -8.07
CA GLY A 264 6.28 19.73 -9.06
C GLY A 264 6.46 18.25 -8.70
N THR A 265 6.08 17.83 -7.49
CA THR A 265 6.09 16.41 -7.10
C THR A 265 4.83 15.72 -7.59
N VAL A 266 4.96 14.64 -8.37
CA VAL A 266 3.84 13.84 -8.86
C VAL A 266 3.67 12.62 -7.98
N LEU A 267 2.46 12.42 -7.46
CA LEU A 267 2.07 11.20 -6.76
C LEU A 267 1.91 10.06 -7.78
N LEU A 268 2.50 8.91 -7.50
CA LEU A 268 2.46 7.73 -8.38
C LEU A 268 1.57 6.63 -7.82
N ASP A 269 1.60 6.46 -6.50
CA ASP A 269 0.77 5.52 -5.76
C ASP A 269 0.75 5.90 -4.28
N SER A 270 -0.10 5.22 -3.52
CA SER A 270 -0.16 5.38 -2.07
C SER A 270 -0.47 4.05 -1.40
N PHE A 271 -0.12 3.95 -0.12
CA PHE A 271 -0.36 2.76 0.70
C PHE A 271 -0.76 3.19 2.10
N PHE A 272 -1.80 2.55 2.65
CA PHE A 272 -2.30 2.82 3.99
C PHE A 272 -1.89 1.71 4.97
N GLU A 273 -0.86 2.01 5.76
CA GLU A 273 -0.30 1.07 6.73
C GLU A 273 -1.07 1.14 8.05
N ARG A 274 -1.64 -0.01 8.48
CA ARG A 274 -2.23 -0.23 9.81
C ARG A 274 -3.17 0.89 10.25
N GLN A 275 -3.92 1.47 9.31
CA GLN A 275 -4.89 2.56 9.53
C GLN A 275 -4.31 3.79 10.25
N ARG A 276 -3.01 3.98 10.16
CA ARG A 276 -2.31 5.10 10.80
C ARG A 276 -1.40 5.86 9.86
N TRP A 277 -0.62 5.15 9.03
CA TRP A 277 0.41 5.76 8.22
C TRP A 277 0.01 5.78 6.76
N LEU A 278 0.01 6.95 6.14
CA LEU A 278 -0.13 7.08 4.70
C LEU A 278 1.26 7.26 4.06
N TRP A 279 1.60 6.31 3.21
CA TRP A 279 2.78 6.33 2.38
C TRP A 279 2.41 6.88 1.01
N LEU A 280 3.10 7.91 0.57
CA LEU A 280 2.92 8.54 -0.74
C LEU A 280 4.19 8.29 -1.54
N THR A 281 4.11 7.48 -2.58
CA THR A 281 5.23 7.23 -3.48
C THR A 281 5.18 8.22 -4.63
N THR A 282 6.30 8.83 -4.93
CA THR A 282 6.35 9.96 -5.85
C THR A 282 7.51 9.88 -6.84
N THR A 283 7.53 10.83 -7.78
CA THR A 283 8.68 11.04 -8.67
C THR A 283 9.93 11.57 -7.94
N ASP A 284 9.78 11.94 -6.65
CA ASP A 284 10.83 12.55 -5.83
C ASP A 284 10.89 11.94 -4.42
N GLY A 285 11.04 10.61 -4.36
CA GLY A 285 11.12 9.83 -3.12
C GLY A 285 9.77 9.43 -2.57
N VAL A 286 9.73 9.17 -1.27
CA VAL A 286 8.55 8.69 -0.55
C VAL A 286 8.26 9.60 0.63
N TRP A 287 6.99 9.91 0.82
CA TRP A 287 6.51 10.67 1.97
C TRP A 287 5.66 9.75 2.86
N ARG A 288 5.98 9.71 4.14
CA ARG A 288 5.23 8.96 5.15
C ARG A 288 4.57 9.93 6.11
N TYR A 289 3.25 9.99 6.10
CA TYR A 289 2.44 10.87 6.93
C TYR A 289 1.79 10.09 8.08
N ASP A 290 1.85 10.64 9.30
CA ASP A 290 1.20 10.08 10.49
C ASP A 290 -0.14 10.75 10.76
N LEU A 291 -1.24 10.04 10.61
CA LEU A 291 -2.60 10.52 10.92
C LEU A 291 -2.77 10.89 12.40
N MET A 292 -1.98 10.32 13.29
CA MET A 292 -1.98 10.65 14.73
C MET A 292 -1.19 11.92 15.09
N GLY A 293 -0.69 12.65 14.07
CA GLY A 293 -0.11 13.97 14.26
C GLY A 293 1.36 14.03 14.68
N THR A 294 2.13 12.93 14.55
CA THR A 294 3.57 12.94 14.86
C THR A 294 4.44 13.51 13.72
N GLY A 295 3.83 13.91 12.63
CA GLY A 295 4.50 14.62 11.54
C GLY A 295 4.57 13.86 10.22
N VAL A 296 5.33 14.45 9.29
CA VAL A 296 5.61 13.90 7.97
C VAL A 296 7.10 13.59 7.85
N ARG A 297 7.45 12.49 7.20
CA ARG A 297 8.83 12.11 6.93
C ARG A 297 9.02 11.86 5.44
N ARG A 298 10.08 12.43 4.87
CA ARG A 298 10.55 12.14 3.52
C ARG A 298 11.67 11.12 3.55
N ILE A 299 11.62 10.18 2.62
CA ILE A 299 12.64 9.17 2.37
C ILE A 299 13.10 9.38 0.92
N GLU A 300 14.37 9.65 0.73
CA GLU A 300 14.95 9.96 -0.57
C GLU A 300 16.33 9.31 -0.75
N ARG A 301 16.78 9.30 -1.98
CA ARG A 301 18.13 8.84 -2.31
C ARG A 301 19.16 9.84 -1.81
N ASP A 302 20.16 9.33 -1.07
CA ASP A 302 21.40 10.03 -0.75
C ASP A 302 22.56 9.35 -1.48
N ALA A 303 23.23 10.07 -2.37
CA ALA A 303 24.34 9.52 -3.15
C ALA A 303 25.56 9.15 -2.28
N ALA A 304 25.67 9.72 -1.07
CA ALA A 304 26.73 9.43 -0.11
C ALA A 304 26.40 8.19 0.76
N ASP A 305 25.13 7.80 0.85
CA ASP A 305 24.70 6.63 1.63
C ASP A 305 24.23 5.50 0.70
N ARG A 306 25.03 4.47 0.56
CA ARG A 306 24.72 3.27 -0.23
C ARG A 306 23.51 2.47 0.27
N PHE A 307 23.02 2.76 1.47
CA PHE A 307 21.83 2.14 2.06
C PHE A 307 20.59 3.02 1.96
N SER A 308 20.69 4.19 1.34
CA SER A 308 19.55 5.02 0.99
C SER A 308 18.76 4.40 -0.17
N LEU A 309 17.72 5.07 -0.66
CA LEU A 309 16.98 4.60 -1.84
C LEU A 309 17.90 4.43 -3.05
N SER A 310 17.65 3.40 -3.86
CA SER A 310 18.33 3.17 -5.15
C SER A 310 18.00 4.25 -6.18
N GLY A 311 16.79 4.83 -6.10
CA GLY A 311 16.30 5.90 -6.97
C GLY A 311 15.11 6.62 -6.36
N ASN A 312 14.88 7.88 -6.75
CA ASN A 312 13.77 8.69 -6.22
C ASN A 312 12.43 8.47 -6.94
N TYR A 313 12.43 7.85 -8.12
CA TYR A 313 11.18 7.53 -8.81
C TYR A 313 10.59 6.23 -8.23
N VAL A 314 9.81 6.37 -7.15
CA VAL A 314 9.23 5.23 -6.42
C VAL A 314 7.80 5.00 -6.86
N THR A 315 7.53 3.83 -7.42
CA THR A 315 6.25 3.48 -8.06
C THR A 315 5.23 2.90 -7.09
N CYS A 316 5.67 2.19 -6.06
CA CYS A 316 4.78 1.58 -5.07
C CYS A 316 5.49 1.39 -3.73
N ALA A 317 4.70 1.31 -2.66
CA ALA A 317 5.16 1.02 -1.30
C ALA A 317 4.31 -0.09 -0.69
N PHE A 318 4.93 -0.89 0.16
CA PHE A 318 4.26 -1.91 0.96
C PHE A 318 5.02 -2.11 2.28
N VAL A 319 4.29 -2.41 3.35
CA VAL A 319 4.88 -2.81 4.64
C VAL A 319 4.37 -4.21 4.98
N ASP A 320 5.30 -5.14 5.12
CA ASP A 320 4.98 -6.54 5.43
C ASP A 320 4.54 -6.72 6.90
N ASP A 321 4.04 -7.91 7.23
CA ASP A 321 3.55 -8.25 8.58
C ASP A 321 4.65 -8.15 9.64
N GLY A 322 5.90 -8.38 9.25
CA GLY A 322 7.09 -8.21 10.08
C GLY A 322 7.50 -6.74 10.28
N GLY A 323 6.82 -5.80 9.61
CA GLY A 323 7.16 -4.38 9.60
C GLY A 323 8.32 -4.02 8.68
N GLY A 324 8.72 -4.92 7.79
CA GLY A 324 9.67 -4.66 6.72
C GLY A 324 9.07 -3.75 5.66
N VAL A 325 9.82 -2.73 5.23
CA VAL A 325 9.39 -1.76 4.23
C VAL A 325 9.92 -2.17 2.86
N TRP A 326 9.01 -2.24 1.90
CA TRP A 326 9.26 -2.59 0.50
C TRP A 326 8.89 -1.43 -0.39
N LEU A 327 9.82 -0.94 -1.19
CA LEU A 327 9.61 0.19 -2.10
C LEU A 327 10.04 -0.22 -3.52
N GLY A 328 9.08 -0.25 -4.43
CA GLY A 328 9.34 -0.50 -5.85
C GLY A 328 9.75 0.78 -6.56
N THR A 329 10.65 0.67 -7.54
CA THR A 329 11.10 1.80 -8.35
C THR A 329 10.81 1.58 -9.83
N LYS A 330 10.88 2.65 -10.62
CA LYS A 330 10.65 2.60 -12.05
C LYS A 330 11.69 1.76 -12.80
N ASP A 331 12.96 1.79 -12.36
CA ASP A 331 14.10 1.24 -13.09
C ASP A 331 15.28 0.78 -12.22
N CYS A 332 15.14 0.83 -10.89
CA CYS A 332 16.21 0.48 -9.94
C CYS A 332 15.84 -0.70 -9.03
N GLY A 333 14.86 -1.51 -9.41
CA GLY A 333 14.42 -2.69 -8.65
C GLY A 333 13.63 -2.36 -7.40
N VAL A 334 13.79 -3.19 -6.39
CA VAL A 334 13.11 -3.10 -5.10
C VAL A 334 14.09 -2.67 -4.01
N ASN A 335 13.66 -1.74 -3.18
CA ASN A 335 14.35 -1.36 -1.94
C ASN A 335 13.63 -2.04 -0.76
N TRP A 336 14.34 -2.87 -0.01
CA TRP A 336 13.81 -3.54 1.16
C TRP A 336 14.57 -3.16 2.42
N SER A 337 13.84 -2.82 3.49
CA SER A 337 14.39 -2.51 4.81
C SER A 337 13.62 -3.27 5.88
N GLY A 338 14.22 -4.30 6.47
CA GLY A 338 13.65 -5.04 7.59
C GLY A 338 13.89 -4.36 8.94
N LEU A 339 13.03 -4.61 9.92
CA LEU A 339 13.20 -4.08 11.29
C LEU A 339 14.54 -4.47 11.92
N ALA A 340 15.03 -5.67 11.65
CA ALA A 340 16.32 -6.14 12.16
C ALA A 340 17.49 -5.31 11.64
N GLN A 341 17.38 -4.70 10.44
CA GLN A 341 18.45 -3.85 9.88
C GLN A 341 18.52 -2.48 10.56
N THR A 342 17.44 -2.00 11.14
CA THR A 342 17.40 -0.72 11.85
C THR A 342 18.02 -0.79 13.23
N ASN A 343 18.10 -1.98 13.83
CA ASN A 343 18.62 -2.19 15.18
C ASN A 343 20.12 -2.50 15.23
N PHE A 344 20.76 -2.78 14.09
CA PHE A 344 22.21 -3.05 14.04
C PHE A 344 22.95 -1.87 13.46
N ARG A 345 23.87 -1.29 14.27
CA ARG A 345 24.87 -0.33 13.78
C ARG A 345 26.01 -1.09 13.12
N LYS A 346 26.20 -0.89 11.82
CA LYS A 346 27.38 -1.42 11.13
C LYS A 346 28.54 -0.49 11.39
N HIS A 347 29.65 -1.03 11.91
CA HIS A 347 30.90 -0.30 12.11
C HIS A 347 31.82 -0.51 10.90
N TYR A 348 32.20 0.58 10.25
CA TYR A 348 33.06 0.58 9.07
C TYR A 348 34.42 1.23 9.37
N THR A 349 35.45 0.88 8.61
CA THR A 349 36.84 1.25 8.79
C THR A 349 37.19 2.70 8.57
N ALA A 350 36.37 3.53 7.97
CA ALA A 350 36.75 4.88 7.54
C ALA A 350 37.11 5.85 8.66
N SER A 351 36.88 5.51 9.93
CA SER A 351 37.18 6.39 11.09
C SER A 351 38.10 5.77 12.16
N GLY A 352 38.78 4.68 11.86
CA GLY A 352 39.69 4.06 12.83
C GLY A 352 39.03 3.22 13.94
N ALA A 353 37.73 3.08 13.93
CA ALA A 353 36.95 2.28 14.91
C ALA A 353 36.32 1.01 14.28
N SER A 354 37.01 0.40 13.33
CA SER A 354 36.48 -0.65 12.48
C SER A 354 36.90 -2.04 12.96
N LEU A 355 35.93 -2.97 12.79
CA LEU A 355 36.15 -4.41 12.98
C LEU A 355 36.57 -5.12 11.67
N GLU A 356 36.82 -4.40 10.59
CA GLU A 356 37.22 -4.99 9.31
C GLU A 356 38.61 -5.65 9.43
N GLY A 357 38.69 -6.89 8.99
CA GLY A 357 39.90 -7.71 9.15
C GLY A 357 40.08 -8.33 10.53
N CYS A 358 39.18 -8.09 11.48
CA CYS A 358 39.20 -8.71 12.80
C CYS A 358 38.39 -9.97 12.83
N ILE A 359 38.87 -11.00 13.52
CA ILE A 359 38.12 -12.19 13.87
C ILE A 359 37.39 -11.89 15.18
N VAL A 360 36.05 -11.84 15.13
CA VAL A 360 35.22 -11.66 16.31
C VAL A 360 34.98 -13.04 16.94
N SER A 361 35.59 -13.29 18.12
CA SER A 361 35.44 -14.57 18.83
C SER A 361 34.36 -14.58 19.91
N GLY A 362 33.73 -13.44 20.20
CA GLY A 362 32.66 -13.34 21.20
C GLY A 362 32.09 -11.94 21.33
N PHE A 363 30.92 -11.87 21.99
CA PHE A 363 30.25 -10.63 22.38
C PHE A 363 29.98 -10.66 23.88
N ALA A 364 30.07 -9.51 24.53
CA ALA A 364 29.64 -9.34 25.92
C ALA A 364 28.75 -8.12 26.02
N GLU A 365 27.73 -8.21 26.86
CA GLU A 365 26.87 -7.10 27.20
C GLU A 365 27.46 -6.39 28.44
N GLU A 366 27.67 -5.09 28.34
CA GLU A 366 28.08 -4.29 29.48
C GLU A 366 26.85 -4.07 30.39
N THR A 367 26.82 -4.73 31.52
CA THR A 367 25.83 -4.46 32.57
C THR A 367 26.22 -3.14 33.26
N ARG A 368 25.52 -2.04 32.92
CA ARG A 368 25.68 -0.79 33.66
C ARG A 368 25.24 -1.05 35.11
N PRO A 369 26.08 -0.70 36.11
CA PRO A 369 25.64 -0.75 37.49
C PRO A 369 24.46 0.24 37.65
N SER A 370 23.41 -0.23 38.34
CA SER A 370 22.28 0.62 38.71
C SER A 370 22.82 1.87 39.42
N PRO A 371 22.36 3.07 39.04
CA PRO A 371 22.75 4.27 39.76
C PRO A 371 22.32 4.14 41.24
N PRO A 372 23.09 4.70 42.19
CA PRO A 372 22.86 4.59 43.61
C PRO A 372 21.53 5.22 44.07
#